data_99a3d40c58426a118f29039e4b9cb772
#
_entry.id   99a3d40c58426a118f29039e4b9cb772
#
_cell.length_a   1.000
_cell.length_b   1.000
_cell.length_c   1.000
_cell.angle_alpha   90.00
_cell.angle_beta   90.00
_cell.angle_gamma   90.00
#
_symmetry.space_group_name_H-M   'P 1'
#
loop_
_entity.id
_entity.type
_entity.pdbx_description
1 polymer ?
#
loop_
_entity_poly.entity_id
_entity_poly.type
_entity_poly.pdbx_seq_one_letter_code
_entity_poly.pdbx_strand_id
1 'polypeptide(L)'
;MVHAKEENRKEIVISGNDAMQFDVKKFEVAPGDTILLTLKNVGSIPKIAMGHNLVILKKDIDSLSFGQKVLASGGSATNPLPKSLLGDVIAHTNLLGPGESETITFEAPKAKGDYEYVCTFPGHFAMMRGTMEVK
;
A
#
# COMPACT_ATOMS: atom_id res chain seq x y z
N MET A 1 -4.46 19.71 21.50
CA MET A 1 -3.17 19.46 22.13
C MET A 1 -2.22 18.82 21.14
N VAL A 2 -1.16 19.53 20.86
CA VAL A 2 -0.16 19.12 19.86
C VAL A 2 0.51 17.79 20.25
N HIS A 3 0.79 17.62 21.52
CA HIS A 3 1.50 16.44 22.02
C HIS A 3 0.72 15.15 21.79
N ALA A 4 -0.61 15.17 21.96
CA ALA A 4 -1.44 13.98 21.76
C ALA A 4 -1.35 13.47 20.32
N LYS A 5 -1.29 14.40 19.33
CA LYS A 5 -1.17 14.01 17.92
C LYS A 5 0.18 13.40 17.60
N GLU A 6 1.25 13.94 18.22
CA GLU A 6 2.59 13.40 17.98
C GLU A 6 2.75 12.01 18.61
N GLU A 7 2.16 11.79 19.79
CA GLU A 7 2.20 10.51 20.46
C GLU A 7 1.48 9.40 19.68
N ASN A 8 0.44 9.79 18.90
CA ASN A 8 -0.34 8.86 18.10
C ASN A 8 0.16 8.76 16.67
N ARG A 9 1.35 9.25 16.40
CA ARG A 9 1.92 9.28 15.06
C ARG A 9 2.81 8.06 14.86
N LYS A 10 2.64 7.38 13.74
CA LYS A 10 3.44 6.22 13.37
C LYS A 10 4.09 6.46 12.01
N GLU A 11 5.40 6.27 11.95
CA GLU A 11 6.14 6.37 10.71
C GLU A 11 6.55 4.97 10.28
N ILE A 12 6.12 4.58 9.08
CA ILE A 12 6.36 3.26 8.51
C ILE A 12 7.09 3.47 7.19
N VAL A 13 8.21 2.76 7.00
CA VAL A 13 8.94 2.78 5.73
C VAL A 13 8.92 1.37 5.15
N ILE A 14 8.44 1.25 3.92
CA ILE A 14 8.35 -0.03 3.21
C ILE A 14 9.08 0.12 1.89
N SER A 15 9.94 -0.84 1.56
CA SER A 15 10.66 -0.87 0.29
C SER A 15 10.10 -1.96 -0.61
N GLY A 16 10.01 -1.67 -1.91
CA GLY A 16 9.68 -2.65 -2.94
C GLY A 16 10.91 -2.87 -3.84
N ASN A 17 11.19 -4.11 -4.18
CA ASN A 17 12.40 -4.47 -4.93
C ASN A 17 12.09 -5.14 -6.27
N ASP A 18 13.14 -5.49 -7.03
CA ASP A 18 13.01 -6.11 -8.34
C ASP A 18 12.60 -7.60 -8.26
N ALA A 19 12.52 -8.17 -7.06
CA ALA A 19 11.99 -9.52 -6.86
C ALA A 19 10.48 -9.50 -6.55
N MET A 20 9.82 -8.37 -6.78
CA MET A 20 8.37 -8.20 -6.53
C MET A 20 8.02 -8.50 -5.08
N GLN A 21 8.76 -7.92 -4.13
CA GLN A 21 8.52 -8.13 -2.71
C GLN A 21 8.57 -6.81 -1.95
N PHE A 22 7.69 -6.68 -0.95
CA PHE A 22 7.84 -5.68 0.09
C PHE A 22 8.76 -6.24 1.18
N ASP A 23 9.61 -5.40 1.74
CA ASP A 23 10.47 -5.81 2.86
C ASP A 23 9.69 -5.87 4.18
N VAL A 24 8.60 -5.11 4.30
CA VAL A 24 7.71 -5.16 5.47
C VAL A 24 6.42 -5.83 5.04
N LYS A 25 6.13 -6.98 5.65
CA LYS A 25 4.94 -7.78 5.31
C LYS A 25 3.87 -7.69 6.38
N LYS A 26 4.17 -7.05 7.51
CA LYS A 26 3.20 -6.80 8.57
C LYS A 26 3.69 -5.66 9.45
N PHE A 27 2.79 -4.78 9.83
CA PHE A 27 3.05 -3.79 10.87
C PHE A 27 1.78 -3.55 11.68
N GLU A 28 1.95 -3.00 12.89
CA GLU A 28 0.87 -2.79 13.84
C GLU A 28 0.70 -1.32 14.14
N VAL A 29 -0.55 -0.90 14.27
CA VAL A 29 -0.90 0.48 14.64
C VAL A 29 -2.08 0.44 15.62
N ALA A 30 -2.34 1.56 16.29
CA ALA A 30 -3.52 1.68 17.15
C ALA A 30 -4.66 2.37 16.38
N PRO A 31 -5.92 2.12 16.77
CA PRO A 31 -7.05 2.83 16.15
C PRO A 31 -6.86 4.34 16.21
N GLY A 32 -7.09 5.02 15.10
CA GLY A 32 -7.00 6.47 15.03
C GLY A 32 -5.60 7.05 14.96
N ASP A 33 -4.54 6.23 14.96
CA ASP A 33 -3.18 6.73 14.78
C ASP A 33 -3.06 7.48 13.46
N THR A 34 -2.25 8.53 13.45
CA THR A 34 -1.84 9.18 12.20
C THR A 34 -0.66 8.42 11.61
N ILE A 35 -0.85 7.84 10.44
CA ILE A 35 0.15 7.00 9.79
C ILE A 35 0.86 7.81 8.70
N LEU A 36 2.19 7.87 8.78
CA LEU A 36 3.02 8.38 7.70
C LEU A 36 3.73 7.18 7.10
N LEU A 37 3.27 6.74 5.94
CA LEU A 37 3.83 5.57 5.28
C LEU A 37 4.60 6.01 4.05
N THR A 38 5.88 5.65 4.02
CA THR A 38 6.77 5.92 2.89
C THR A 38 7.02 4.64 2.13
N LEU A 39 6.70 4.64 0.84
CA LEU A 39 7.10 3.56 -0.06
C LEU A 39 8.35 4.01 -0.80
N LYS A 40 9.35 3.12 -0.88
CA LYS A 40 10.58 3.34 -1.66
C LYS A 40 10.71 2.23 -2.68
N ASN A 41 10.92 2.60 -3.94
CA ASN A 41 11.30 1.61 -4.95
C ASN A 41 12.83 1.52 -4.97
N VAL A 42 13.36 0.43 -4.41
CA VAL A 42 14.80 0.21 -4.29
C VAL A 42 15.35 -0.66 -5.44
N GLY A 43 14.54 -0.90 -6.46
CA GLY A 43 14.94 -1.64 -7.63
C GLY A 43 15.73 -0.81 -8.61
N SER A 44 16.08 -1.41 -9.74
CA SER A 44 16.79 -0.76 -10.85
C SER A 44 16.10 -0.96 -12.19
N ILE A 45 15.06 -1.79 -12.23
CA ILE A 45 14.32 -2.07 -13.47
C ILE A 45 13.35 -0.91 -13.76
N PRO A 46 13.26 -0.46 -15.02
CA PRO A 46 12.41 0.69 -15.36
C PRO A 46 10.95 0.55 -14.91
N LYS A 47 10.34 1.68 -14.63
CA LYS A 47 8.98 1.79 -14.10
C LYS A 47 7.95 1.04 -14.94
N ILE A 48 8.07 1.08 -16.26
CA ILE A 48 7.09 0.43 -17.14
C ILE A 48 7.11 -1.09 -17.02
N ALA A 49 8.23 -1.65 -16.53
CA ALA A 49 8.40 -3.09 -16.37
C ALA A 49 8.34 -3.54 -14.92
N MET A 50 8.67 -2.68 -13.96
CA MET A 50 8.78 -3.05 -12.54
C MET A 50 8.43 -1.88 -11.62
N GLY A 51 7.43 -1.11 -11.97
CA GLY A 51 6.92 -0.08 -11.09
C GLY A 51 6.26 -0.68 -9.86
N HIS A 52 6.26 0.06 -8.76
CA HIS A 52 5.62 -0.38 -7.52
C HIS A 52 4.72 0.72 -6.97
N ASN A 53 3.56 0.31 -6.47
CA ASN A 53 2.71 1.16 -5.65
C ASN A 53 2.35 0.40 -4.38
N LEU A 54 1.69 1.07 -3.46
CA LEU A 54 1.17 0.42 -2.26
C LEU A 54 -0.25 0.92 -2.06
N VAL A 55 -1.19 -0.02 -2.02
CA VAL A 55 -2.62 0.24 -1.89
C VAL A 55 -3.10 -0.42 -0.61
N ILE A 56 -3.62 0.38 0.32
CA ILE A 56 -4.16 -0.13 1.59
C ILE A 56 -5.66 -0.29 1.44
N LEU A 57 -6.14 -1.50 1.70
CA LEU A 57 -7.52 -1.89 1.50
C LEU A 57 -8.35 -1.74 2.76
N LYS A 58 -9.64 -1.59 2.60
CA LYS A 58 -10.57 -1.59 3.72
C LYS A 58 -10.60 -2.97 4.38
N LYS A 59 -11.15 -3.01 5.60
CA LYS A 59 -11.21 -4.23 6.40
C LYS A 59 -11.86 -5.37 5.64
N ASP A 60 -11.30 -6.56 5.81
CA ASP A 60 -11.81 -7.83 5.27
C ASP A 60 -11.79 -7.95 3.75
N ILE A 61 -11.11 -7.04 3.06
CA ILE A 61 -10.88 -7.18 1.62
C ILE A 61 -9.59 -7.95 1.42
N ASP A 62 -9.69 -9.07 0.69
CA ASP A 62 -8.55 -9.92 0.37
C ASP A 62 -7.71 -9.28 -0.75
N SER A 63 -6.41 -9.12 -0.50
CA SER A 63 -5.54 -8.45 -1.45
C SER A 63 -5.34 -9.21 -2.75
N LEU A 64 -5.35 -10.54 -2.70
CA LEU A 64 -5.23 -11.35 -3.91
C LEU A 64 -6.47 -11.15 -4.81
N SER A 65 -7.66 -11.25 -4.21
CA SER A 65 -8.91 -11.01 -4.94
C SER A 65 -8.98 -9.58 -5.48
N PHE A 66 -8.51 -8.61 -4.71
CA PHE A 66 -8.48 -7.22 -5.16
C PHE A 66 -7.56 -7.06 -6.38
N GLY A 67 -6.36 -7.67 -6.35
CA GLY A 67 -5.44 -7.62 -7.48
C GLY A 67 -6.05 -8.22 -8.75
N GLN A 68 -6.78 -9.33 -8.62
CA GLN A 68 -7.50 -9.93 -9.74
C GLN A 68 -8.57 -8.98 -10.28
N LYS A 69 -9.29 -8.31 -9.39
CA LYS A 69 -10.31 -7.32 -9.75
C LYS A 69 -9.70 -6.12 -10.49
N VAL A 70 -8.50 -5.70 -10.10
CA VAL A 70 -7.77 -4.63 -10.78
C VAL A 70 -7.53 -5.01 -12.24
N LEU A 71 -7.03 -6.20 -12.50
CA LEU A 71 -6.79 -6.68 -13.86
C LEU A 71 -8.10 -6.76 -14.65
N ALA A 72 -9.15 -7.30 -14.05
CA ALA A 72 -10.45 -7.42 -14.70
C ALA A 72 -11.09 -6.07 -15.01
N SER A 73 -10.69 -5.03 -14.28
CA SER A 73 -11.21 -3.66 -14.45
C SER A 73 -10.33 -2.79 -15.35
N GLY A 74 -9.41 -3.40 -16.10
CA GLY A 74 -8.57 -2.68 -17.05
C GLY A 74 -7.24 -2.19 -16.46
N GLY A 75 -6.81 -2.72 -15.33
CA GLY A 75 -5.54 -2.35 -14.73
C GLY A 75 -4.37 -2.65 -15.66
N SER A 76 -3.41 -1.74 -15.72
CA SER A 76 -2.24 -1.82 -16.60
C SER A 76 -1.07 -1.10 -15.95
N ALA A 77 0.10 -1.17 -16.61
CA ALA A 77 1.30 -0.47 -16.13
C ALA A 77 1.11 1.05 -16.09
N THR A 78 0.22 1.59 -16.90
CA THR A 78 -0.09 3.04 -16.92
C THR A 78 -1.35 3.39 -16.15
N ASN A 79 -2.09 2.40 -15.68
CA ASN A 79 -3.29 2.59 -14.85
C ASN A 79 -3.37 1.46 -13.83
N PRO A 80 -2.44 1.42 -12.85
CA PRO A 80 -2.35 0.29 -11.93
C PRO A 80 -3.47 0.25 -10.89
N LEU A 81 -4.22 1.34 -10.72
CA LEU A 81 -5.34 1.39 -9.79
C LEU A 81 -6.52 2.09 -10.47
N PRO A 82 -7.40 1.33 -11.14
CA PRO A 82 -8.58 1.90 -11.77
C PRO A 82 -9.48 2.65 -10.78
N LYS A 83 -9.98 3.81 -11.18
CA LYS A 83 -10.80 4.66 -10.32
C LYS A 83 -12.05 3.98 -9.79
N SER A 84 -12.59 3.03 -10.55
CA SER A 84 -13.80 2.29 -10.15
C SER A 84 -13.59 1.47 -8.88
N LEU A 85 -12.34 1.20 -8.50
CA LEU A 85 -12.02 0.37 -7.33
C LEU A 85 -11.65 1.18 -6.10
N LEU A 86 -11.62 2.50 -6.17
CA LEU A 86 -11.23 3.35 -5.04
C LEU A 86 -12.16 3.22 -3.84
N GLY A 87 -13.38 2.74 -4.04
CA GLY A 87 -14.31 2.48 -2.93
C GLY A 87 -13.83 1.45 -1.92
N ASP A 88 -12.91 0.57 -2.33
CA ASP A 88 -12.32 -0.47 -1.48
C ASP A 88 -10.99 -0.04 -0.84
N VAL A 89 -10.53 1.18 -1.11
CA VAL A 89 -9.19 1.65 -0.76
C VAL A 89 -9.25 2.71 0.33
N ILE A 90 -8.39 2.56 1.35
CA ILE A 90 -8.23 3.56 2.41
C ILE A 90 -7.26 4.64 1.94
N ALA A 91 -6.11 4.24 1.41
CA ALA A 91 -5.05 5.15 0.98
C ALA A 91 -4.15 4.42 -0.01
N HIS A 92 -3.46 5.17 -0.85
CA HIS A 92 -2.54 4.58 -1.81
C HIS A 92 -1.46 5.56 -2.24
N THR A 93 -0.32 5.02 -2.70
CA THR A 93 0.71 5.81 -3.38
C THR A 93 0.42 5.86 -4.87
N ASN A 94 1.17 6.71 -5.57
CA ASN A 94 1.28 6.61 -7.02
C ASN A 94 2.22 5.46 -7.38
N LEU A 95 2.31 5.14 -8.66
CA LEU A 95 3.27 4.17 -9.15
C LEU A 95 4.66 4.80 -9.15
N LEU A 96 5.64 4.12 -8.56
CA LEU A 96 7.01 4.62 -8.40
C LEU A 96 7.97 3.82 -9.26
N GLY A 97 8.87 4.53 -9.94
CA GLY A 97 9.99 3.93 -10.64
C GLY A 97 11.21 3.77 -9.73
N PRO A 98 12.30 3.18 -10.24
CA PRO A 98 13.49 2.92 -9.43
C PRO A 98 14.07 4.21 -8.85
N GLY A 99 14.41 4.16 -7.57
CA GLY A 99 14.95 5.30 -6.84
C GLY A 99 13.92 6.31 -6.36
N GLU A 100 12.66 6.19 -6.75
CA GLU A 100 11.61 7.09 -6.31
C GLU A 100 11.02 6.65 -4.97
N SER A 101 10.49 7.62 -4.22
CA SER A 101 9.79 7.37 -2.97
C SER A 101 8.62 8.34 -2.83
N GLU A 102 7.63 7.93 -2.06
CA GLU A 102 6.47 8.77 -1.75
C GLU A 102 6.00 8.49 -0.34
N THR A 103 5.65 9.53 0.40
CA THR A 103 5.04 9.40 1.72
C THR A 103 3.57 9.77 1.63
N ILE A 104 2.72 8.87 2.10
CA ILE A 104 1.28 9.14 2.24
C ILE A 104 0.95 9.26 3.71
N THR A 105 -0.02 10.12 4.01
CA THR A 105 -0.50 10.33 5.38
C THR A 105 -1.98 9.97 5.43
N PHE A 106 -2.35 9.12 6.38
CA PHE A 106 -3.74 8.75 6.57
C PHE A 106 -3.98 8.39 8.03
N GLU A 107 -5.24 8.35 8.42
CA GLU A 107 -5.64 7.97 9.77
C GLU A 107 -5.95 6.48 9.80
N ALA A 108 -5.38 5.77 10.78
CA ALA A 108 -5.69 4.35 10.97
C ALA A 108 -7.18 4.20 11.27
N PRO A 109 -7.85 3.19 10.68
CA PRO A 109 -9.25 2.95 10.97
C PRO A 109 -9.52 2.75 12.45
N LYS A 110 -10.73 3.08 12.90
CA LYS A 110 -11.14 2.88 14.28
C LYS A 110 -11.45 1.42 14.59
N ALA A 111 -11.88 0.67 13.61
CA ALA A 111 -12.19 -0.75 13.79
C ALA A 111 -10.92 -1.58 13.84
N LYS A 112 -10.76 -2.34 14.91
CA LYS A 112 -9.62 -3.23 15.08
C LYS A 112 -9.72 -4.41 14.12
N GLY A 113 -8.58 -4.89 13.66
CA GLY A 113 -8.50 -6.02 12.75
C GLY A 113 -7.41 -5.84 11.72
N ASP A 114 -7.44 -6.69 10.70
CA ASP A 114 -6.44 -6.74 9.65
C ASP A 114 -6.90 -5.98 8.42
N TYR A 115 -5.98 -5.17 7.90
CA TYR A 115 -6.18 -4.39 6.68
C TYR A 115 -5.01 -4.73 5.77
N GLU A 116 -5.29 -5.37 4.65
CA GLU A 116 -4.23 -5.80 3.74
C GLU A 116 -3.75 -4.66 2.85
N TYR A 117 -2.49 -4.72 2.44
CA TYR A 117 -1.96 -3.81 1.44
C TYR A 117 -1.29 -4.62 0.33
N VAL A 118 -1.23 -4.03 -0.85
CA VAL A 118 -0.83 -4.75 -2.06
C VAL A 118 -0.26 -3.79 -3.09
N CYS A 119 0.69 -4.28 -3.90
CA CYS A 119 1.11 -3.61 -5.11
C CYS A 119 0.21 -4.07 -6.25
N THR A 120 -0.40 -3.14 -6.98
CA THR A 120 -1.33 -3.46 -8.05
C THR A 120 -0.74 -3.33 -9.45
N PHE A 121 0.57 -3.13 -9.56
CA PHE A 121 1.23 -3.22 -10.86
C PHE A 121 0.97 -4.63 -11.43
N PRO A 122 0.66 -4.75 -12.75
CA PRO A 122 0.30 -6.04 -13.33
C PRO A 122 1.30 -7.16 -13.01
N GLY A 123 0.79 -8.26 -12.46
CA GLY A 123 1.59 -9.42 -12.12
C GLY A 123 2.23 -9.39 -10.74
N HIS A 124 2.20 -8.26 -10.01
CA HIS A 124 2.88 -8.15 -8.71
C HIS A 124 2.02 -8.58 -7.52
N PHE A 125 0.70 -8.50 -7.62
CA PHE A 125 -0.19 -8.65 -6.47
C PHE A 125 -0.14 -10.03 -5.82
N ALA A 126 0.31 -11.06 -6.51
CA ALA A 126 0.38 -12.40 -5.94
C ALA A 126 1.46 -12.49 -4.84
N MET A 127 2.53 -11.70 -4.95
CA MET A 127 3.66 -11.74 -4.02
C MET A 127 3.83 -10.47 -3.20
N MET A 128 3.54 -9.30 -3.77
CA MET A 128 3.73 -8.01 -3.10
C MET A 128 2.50 -7.65 -2.28
N ARG A 129 2.40 -8.25 -1.10
CA ARG A 129 1.28 -8.07 -0.19
C ARG A 129 1.76 -8.01 1.25
N GLY A 130 0.96 -7.40 2.11
CA GLY A 130 1.22 -7.36 3.53
C GLY A 130 -0.05 -7.03 4.30
N THR A 131 0.10 -6.89 5.61
CA THR A 131 -1.02 -6.65 6.50
C THR A 131 -0.70 -5.54 7.49
N MET A 132 -1.59 -4.56 7.58
CA MET A 132 -1.62 -3.58 8.66
C MET A 132 -2.61 -4.09 9.70
N GLU A 133 -2.11 -4.38 10.90
CA GLU A 133 -2.98 -4.79 12.00
C GLU A 133 -3.31 -3.59 12.86
N VAL A 134 -4.60 -3.29 13.02
CA VAL A 134 -5.09 -2.27 13.95
C VAL A 134 -5.49 -2.98 15.24
N LYS A 135 -4.78 -2.68 16.34
CA LYS A 135 -5.04 -3.38 17.60
C LYS A 135 -4.94 -2.52 18.87
#